data_2ec424371219ccc637260d01f8871bd8
#
_entry.id   2ec424371219ccc637260d01f8871bd8
#
_cell.length_a   1.000
_cell.length_b   1.000
_cell.length_c   1.000
_cell.angle_alpha   90.00
_cell.angle_beta   90.00
_cell.angle_gamma   90.00
#
_symmetry.space_group_name_H-M   'P 1'
#
loop_
_entity.id
_entity.type
_entity.pdbx_description
1 polymer ?
#
loop_
_entity_poly.entity_id
_entity_poly.type
_entity_poly.pdbx_seq_one_letter_code
_entity_poly.pdbx_strand_id
1 'polypeptide(L)'
;MRILIADDQKCVRFALRVLLAQQPGVQVVGEAANGEALLAQASMVAADLALVDWELPRLAEAGGLPALHRSAPALQIVVLSSRPGVRQAALAVGGAAFVSKGEPPECLLTVIPRCGAVTEPGGSHVAPE
;
A
#
# COMPACT_ATOMS: atom_id res chain seq x y z
N MET A 1 -10.68 7.05 -2.86
CA MET A 1 -9.31 6.48 -2.98
C MET A 1 -9.42 5.00 -3.25
N ARG A 2 -8.73 4.53 -4.25
CA ARG A 2 -8.76 3.13 -4.70
C ARG A 2 -7.51 2.43 -4.19
N ILE A 3 -7.70 1.33 -3.45
CA ILE A 3 -6.61 0.68 -2.72
C ILE A 3 -6.47 -0.78 -3.12
N LEU A 4 -5.22 -1.20 -3.37
CA LEU A 4 -4.85 -2.61 -3.50
C LEU A 4 -4.29 -3.10 -2.18
N ILE A 5 -4.60 -4.35 -1.84
CA ILE A 5 -4.05 -5.00 -0.64
C ILE A 5 -3.22 -6.20 -1.07
N ALA A 6 -1.98 -6.27 -0.60
CA ALA A 6 -1.07 -7.36 -0.93
C ALA A 6 -0.50 -7.98 0.34
N ASP A 7 -0.95 -9.17 0.68
CA ASP A 7 -0.50 -9.93 1.83
C ASP A 7 -0.85 -11.39 1.57
N ASP A 8 0.05 -12.30 1.94
CA ASP A 8 -0.21 -13.72 1.68
C ASP A 8 -1.19 -14.34 2.67
N GLN A 9 -1.48 -13.67 3.78
CA GLN A 9 -2.40 -14.20 4.78
C GLN A 9 -3.80 -13.68 4.53
N LYS A 10 -4.69 -14.60 4.25
CA LYS A 10 -6.08 -14.26 3.93
C LYS A 10 -6.75 -13.51 5.08
N CYS A 11 -6.46 -13.90 6.33
CA CYS A 11 -7.08 -13.23 7.47
C CYS A 11 -6.60 -11.78 7.61
N VAL A 12 -5.36 -11.50 7.23
CA VAL A 12 -4.85 -10.13 7.25
C VAL A 12 -5.55 -9.30 6.17
N ARG A 13 -5.69 -9.86 4.96
CA ARG A 13 -6.39 -9.15 3.89
C ARG A 13 -7.84 -8.86 4.29
N PHE A 14 -8.50 -9.84 4.92
CA PHE A 14 -9.88 -9.65 5.37
C PHE A 14 -9.98 -8.54 6.41
N ALA A 15 -9.07 -8.54 7.39
CA ALA A 15 -9.08 -7.52 8.44
C ALA A 15 -8.85 -6.12 7.85
N LEU A 16 -7.94 -6.01 6.89
CA LEU A 16 -7.70 -4.74 6.23
C LEU A 16 -8.90 -4.27 5.43
N ARG A 17 -9.58 -5.20 4.74
CA ARG A 17 -10.78 -4.83 4.00
C ARG A 17 -11.86 -4.30 4.93
N VAL A 18 -12.07 -4.95 6.06
CA VAL A 18 -13.08 -4.51 7.01
C VAL A 18 -12.74 -3.12 7.54
N LEU A 19 -11.48 -2.91 7.89
CA LEU A 19 -11.03 -1.62 8.39
C LEU A 19 -11.24 -0.52 7.36
N LEU A 20 -10.82 -0.77 6.12
CA LEU A 20 -10.88 0.24 5.07
C LEU A 20 -12.31 0.50 4.61
N ALA A 21 -13.19 -0.50 4.68
CA ALA A 21 -14.57 -0.32 4.28
C ALA A 21 -15.31 0.69 5.15
N GLN A 22 -14.79 0.97 6.34
CA GLN A 22 -15.42 1.94 7.23
C GLN A 22 -14.97 3.36 6.96
N GLN A 23 -14.02 3.56 6.03
CA GLN A 23 -13.49 4.89 5.75
C GLN A 23 -14.23 5.51 4.56
N PRO A 24 -14.75 6.73 4.72
CA PRO A 24 -15.44 7.40 3.61
C PRO A 24 -14.49 7.61 2.42
N GLY A 25 -14.99 7.34 1.24
CA GLY A 25 -14.23 7.58 0.02
C GLY A 25 -13.15 6.56 -0.27
N VAL A 26 -13.05 5.49 0.50
CA VAL A 26 -12.06 4.44 0.29
C VAL A 26 -12.73 3.21 -0.31
N GLN A 27 -12.10 2.66 -1.35
CA GLN A 27 -12.60 1.46 -2.02
C GLN A 27 -11.45 0.49 -2.24
N VAL A 28 -11.61 -0.76 -1.80
CA VAL A 28 -10.62 -1.80 -2.07
C VAL A 28 -10.91 -2.36 -3.46
N VAL A 29 -9.96 -2.19 -4.37
CA VAL A 29 -10.18 -2.56 -5.78
C VAL A 29 -9.50 -3.86 -6.16
N GLY A 30 -8.72 -4.46 -5.27
CA GLY A 30 -8.09 -5.75 -5.55
C GLY A 30 -7.27 -6.24 -4.38
N GLU A 31 -6.97 -7.54 -4.40
CA GLU A 31 -6.15 -8.20 -3.40
C GLU A 31 -5.17 -9.11 -4.10
N ALA A 32 -3.97 -9.20 -3.56
CA ALA A 32 -2.94 -10.07 -4.10
C ALA A 32 -2.28 -10.84 -2.97
N ALA A 33 -2.00 -12.12 -3.21
CA ALA A 33 -1.37 -13.00 -2.22
C ALA A 33 0.13 -13.16 -2.46
N ASN A 34 0.63 -12.64 -3.57
CA ASN A 34 2.05 -12.74 -3.90
C ASN A 34 2.44 -11.59 -4.83
N GLY A 35 3.75 -11.46 -5.07
CA GLY A 35 4.28 -10.36 -5.85
C GLY A 35 3.84 -10.37 -7.31
N GLU A 36 3.72 -11.55 -7.90
CA GLU A 36 3.29 -11.64 -9.30
C GLU A 36 1.86 -11.15 -9.48
N ALA A 37 0.98 -11.58 -8.58
CA ALA A 37 -0.41 -11.13 -8.62
C ALA A 37 -0.51 -9.62 -8.37
N LEU A 38 0.32 -9.10 -7.47
CA LEU A 38 0.33 -7.67 -7.19
C LEU A 38 0.70 -6.86 -8.43
N LEU A 39 1.78 -7.26 -9.11
CA LEU A 39 2.21 -6.56 -10.31
C LEU A 39 1.16 -6.63 -11.40
N ALA A 40 0.55 -7.80 -11.58
CA ALA A 40 -0.49 -7.97 -12.59
C ALA A 40 -1.68 -7.05 -12.31
N GLN A 41 -2.12 -6.99 -11.06
CA GLN A 41 -3.26 -6.15 -10.72
C GLN A 41 -2.92 -4.67 -10.81
N ALA A 42 -1.72 -4.28 -10.41
CA ALA A 42 -1.32 -2.88 -10.47
C ALA A 42 -1.32 -2.34 -11.89
N SER A 43 -1.05 -3.19 -12.88
CA SER A 43 -1.07 -2.77 -14.27
C SER A 43 -2.48 -2.80 -14.87
N MET A 44 -3.43 -3.45 -14.21
CA MET A 44 -4.79 -3.61 -14.74
C MET A 44 -5.82 -2.71 -14.08
N VAL A 45 -5.62 -2.35 -12.83
CA VAL A 45 -6.58 -1.51 -12.12
C VAL A 45 -5.93 -0.18 -11.79
N ALA A 46 -6.73 0.88 -11.86
CA ALA A 46 -6.25 2.21 -11.51
C ALA A 46 -6.37 2.38 -10.00
N ALA A 47 -5.32 2.05 -9.28
CA ALA A 47 -5.27 2.21 -7.84
C ALA A 47 -4.44 3.44 -7.48
N ASP A 48 -4.82 4.07 -6.38
CA ASP A 48 -4.09 5.22 -5.86
C ASP A 48 -3.04 4.80 -4.86
N LEU A 49 -3.28 3.69 -4.17
CA LEU A 49 -2.45 3.25 -3.07
C LEU A 49 -2.43 1.74 -2.99
N ALA A 50 -1.29 1.17 -2.62
CA ALA A 50 -1.16 -0.25 -2.35
C ALA A 50 -0.63 -0.44 -0.92
N LEU A 51 -1.29 -1.32 -0.16
CA LEU A 51 -0.79 -1.77 1.12
C LEU A 51 -0.05 -3.07 0.87
N VAL A 52 1.27 -3.06 1.06
CA VAL A 52 2.12 -4.17 0.64
C VAL A 52 2.88 -4.74 1.83
N ASP A 53 2.68 -6.02 2.09
CA ASP A 53 3.45 -6.75 3.09
C ASP A 53 4.91 -6.82 2.62
N TRP A 54 5.84 -6.40 3.49
CA TRP A 54 7.27 -6.43 3.16
C TRP A 54 7.73 -7.85 2.85
N GLU A 55 7.16 -8.85 3.51
CA GLU A 55 7.50 -10.25 3.30
C GLU A 55 6.57 -10.94 2.28
N LEU A 56 5.95 -10.20 1.40
CA LEU A 56 5.06 -10.78 0.39
C LEU A 56 5.82 -11.80 -0.45
N PRO A 57 5.33 -13.05 -0.55
CA PRO A 57 6.03 -14.07 -1.32
C PRO A 57 6.18 -13.65 -2.78
N ARG A 58 7.32 -14.00 -3.37
CA ARG A 58 7.62 -13.78 -4.77
C ARG A 58 7.70 -12.31 -5.17
N LEU A 59 7.68 -11.41 -4.21
CA LEU A 59 7.82 -9.98 -4.55
C LEU A 59 9.23 -9.68 -5.04
N ALA A 60 10.24 -10.18 -4.35
CA ALA A 60 11.63 -9.97 -4.76
C ALA A 60 11.91 -10.59 -6.13
N GLU A 61 11.40 -11.79 -6.37
CA GLU A 61 11.57 -12.47 -7.66
C GLU A 61 10.89 -11.73 -8.79
N ALA A 62 9.81 -11.03 -8.49
CA ALA A 62 9.09 -10.23 -9.50
C ALA A 62 9.69 -8.84 -9.70
N GLY A 63 10.77 -8.52 -9.00
CA GLY A 63 11.46 -7.25 -9.15
C GLY A 63 11.27 -6.27 -8.01
N GLY A 64 10.52 -6.66 -6.97
CA GLY A 64 10.34 -5.86 -5.78
C GLY A 64 9.54 -4.59 -6.00
N LEU A 65 9.62 -3.67 -5.05
CA LEU A 65 8.93 -2.39 -5.16
C LEU A 65 9.36 -1.58 -6.37
N PRO A 66 10.63 -1.61 -6.80
CA PRO A 66 10.99 -0.90 -8.04
C PRO A 66 10.20 -1.37 -9.26
N ALA A 67 9.93 -2.67 -9.37
CA ALA A 67 9.11 -3.18 -10.47
C ALA A 67 7.69 -2.67 -10.37
N LEU A 68 7.15 -2.60 -9.15
CA LEU A 68 5.82 -2.08 -8.93
C LEU A 68 5.73 -0.60 -9.34
N HIS A 69 6.74 0.18 -8.99
CA HIS A 69 6.79 1.59 -9.39
C HIS A 69 6.84 1.75 -10.91
N ARG A 70 7.59 0.88 -11.59
CA ARG A 70 7.65 0.94 -13.04
C ARG A 70 6.31 0.59 -13.68
N SER A 71 5.59 -0.37 -13.09
CA SER A 71 4.28 -0.78 -13.61
C SER A 71 3.20 0.26 -13.35
N ALA A 72 3.31 0.98 -12.24
CA ALA A 72 2.29 1.94 -11.83
C ALA A 72 2.97 3.14 -11.17
N PRO A 73 3.53 4.06 -11.97
CA PRO A 73 4.34 5.15 -11.41
C PRO A 73 3.59 6.10 -10.46
N ALA A 74 2.27 6.21 -10.61
CA ALA A 74 1.48 7.09 -9.75
C ALA A 74 1.02 6.41 -8.47
N LEU A 75 1.27 5.12 -8.33
CA LEU A 75 0.82 4.36 -7.18
C LEU A 75 1.66 4.68 -5.96
N GLN A 76 1.00 5.05 -4.87
CA GLN A 76 1.67 5.22 -3.58
C GLN A 76 1.72 3.88 -2.88
N ILE A 77 2.86 3.55 -2.27
CA ILE A 77 3.04 2.25 -1.63
C ILE A 77 3.23 2.44 -0.14
N VAL A 78 2.35 1.84 0.66
CA VAL A 78 2.51 1.78 2.11
C VAL A 78 2.97 0.37 2.45
N VAL A 79 4.14 0.27 3.04
CA VAL A 79 4.73 -1.02 3.39
C VAL A 79 4.31 -1.42 4.80
N LEU A 80 3.87 -2.65 4.95
CA LEU A 80 3.49 -3.23 6.23
C LEU A 80 4.47 -4.33 6.58
N SER A 81 4.90 -4.39 7.84
CA SER A 81 5.76 -5.48 8.30
C SER A 81 5.66 -5.62 9.81
N SER A 82 5.78 -6.85 10.29
CA SER A 82 5.89 -7.12 11.72
C SER A 82 7.34 -7.02 12.20
N ARG A 83 8.29 -6.82 11.28
CA ARG A 83 9.72 -6.74 11.62
C ARG A 83 10.12 -5.30 11.85
N PRO A 84 10.66 -4.96 13.02
CA PRO A 84 10.96 -3.56 13.33
C PRO A 84 12.12 -2.97 12.55
N GLY A 85 13.02 -3.79 12.04
CA GLY A 85 14.23 -3.30 11.40
C GLY A 85 14.13 -2.97 9.93
N VAL A 86 12.94 -3.06 9.32
CA VAL A 86 12.84 -2.91 7.86
C VAL A 86 12.34 -1.53 7.41
N ARG A 87 12.04 -0.64 8.34
CA ARG A 87 11.47 0.66 7.98
C ARG A 87 12.35 1.43 6.99
N GLN A 88 13.62 1.56 7.30
CA GLN A 88 14.51 2.34 6.43
C GLN A 88 14.68 1.67 5.08
N ALA A 89 14.79 0.34 5.06
CA ALA A 89 14.92 -0.38 3.80
C ALA A 89 13.70 -0.20 2.93
N ALA A 90 12.50 -0.26 3.54
CA ALA A 90 11.25 -0.10 2.80
C ALA A 90 11.15 1.28 2.19
N LEU A 91 11.48 2.31 2.96
CA LEU A 91 11.40 3.67 2.45
C LEU A 91 12.47 3.94 1.40
N ALA A 92 13.63 3.31 1.54
CA ALA A 92 14.72 3.51 0.58
C ALA A 92 14.40 2.96 -0.81
N VAL A 93 13.56 1.92 -0.90
CA VAL A 93 13.20 1.33 -2.19
C VAL A 93 11.88 1.84 -2.74
N GLY A 94 11.35 2.91 -2.18
CA GLY A 94 10.19 3.57 -2.78
C GLY A 94 8.90 3.50 -1.99
N GLY A 95 8.92 2.96 -0.78
CA GLY A 95 7.74 3.03 0.06
C GLY A 95 7.45 4.47 0.44
N ALA A 96 6.20 4.91 0.24
CA ALA A 96 5.79 6.26 0.63
C ALA A 96 5.63 6.37 2.14
N ALA A 97 5.32 5.26 2.80
CA ALA A 97 5.16 5.19 4.24
C ALA A 97 5.37 3.77 4.72
N PHE A 98 5.58 3.62 6.01
CA PHE A 98 5.77 2.33 6.63
C PHE A 98 4.89 2.24 7.87
N VAL A 99 4.17 1.13 8.04
CA VAL A 99 3.36 0.88 9.23
C VAL A 99 3.71 -0.50 9.77
N SER A 100 3.99 -0.56 11.07
CA SER A 100 4.25 -1.84 11.72
C SER A 100 2.94 -2.59 11.94
N LYS A 101 2.94 -3.88 11.64
CA LYS A 101 1.75 -4.72 11.86
C LYS A 101 1.43 -4.87 13.35
N GLY A 102 2.39 -4.60 14.23
CA GLY A 102 2.15 -4.63 15.66
C GLY A 102 1.51 -3.39 16.21
N GLU A 103 1.39 -2.33 15.41
CA GLU A 103 0.75 -1.10 15.84
C GLU A 103 -0.76 -1.21 15.73
N PRO A 104 -1.52 -0.37 16.49
CA PRO A 104 -2.97 -0.37 16.35
C PRO A 104 -3.41 -0.03 14.93
N PRO A 105 -4.56 -0.55 14.48
CA PRO A 105 -5.03 -0.27 13.11
C PRO A 105 -5.19 1.22 12.81
N GLU A 106 -5.42 2.02 13.84
CA GLU A 106 -5.57 3.46 13.65
C GLU A 106 -4.34 4.11 13.06
N CYS A 107 -3.16 3.54 13.29
CA CYS A 107 -1.93 4.07 12.72
C CYS A 107 -1.95 4.01 11.19
N LEU A 108 -2.51 2.95 10.64
CA LEU A 108 -2.67 2.83 9.19
C LEU A 108 -3.61 3.91 8.67
N LEU A 109 -4.69 4.16 9.38
CA LEU A 109 -5.68 5.14 8.96
C LEU A 109 -5.13 6.56 8.95
N THR A 110 -4.11 6.85 9.76
CA THR A 110 -3.50 8.18 9.73
C THR A 110 -2.57 8.36 8.54
N VAL A 111 -2.03 7.26 8.01
CA VAL A 111 -1.09 7.33 6.89
C VAL A 111 -1.81 7.45 5.55
N ILE A 112 -2.94 6.75 5.39
CA ILE A 112 -3.64 6.67 4.12
C ILE A 112 -4.09 8.04 3.58
N PRO A 113 -4.72 8.91 4.35
CA PRO A 113 -5.13 10.21 3.84
C PRO A 113 -3.96 11.06 3.38
N ARG A 114 -2.82 10.97 4.06
CA ARG A 114 -1.65 11.75 3.68
C ARG A 114 -1.10 11.31 2.33
N CYS A 115 -1.07 10.01 2.08
CA CYS A 115 -0.64 9.51 0.78
C CYS A 115 -1.61 9.94 -0.30
N GLY A 116 -2.91 9.86 -0.05
CA GLY A 116 -3.91 10.32 -1.01
C GLY A 116 -3.76 11.80 -1.33
N ALA A 117 -3.49 12.62 -0.32
CA ALA A 117 -3.29 14.04 -0.54
C ALA A 117 -2.06 14.31 -1.40
N VAL A 118 -1.00 13.52 -1.21
CA VAL A 118 0.22 13.67 -2.01
C VAL A 118 -0.06 13.38 -3.48
N THR A 119 -0.93 12.41 -3.77
CA THR A 119 -1.20 12.02 -5.14
C THR A 119 -2.20 12.91 -5.85
N GLU A 120 -2.92 13.74 -5.13
CA GLU A 120 -3.92 14.59 -5.76
C GLU A 120 -3.28 15.71 -6.54
N PRO A 121 -3.63 15.87 -7.80
CA PRO A 121 -3.08 16.98 -8.58
C PRO A 121 -3.64 18.31 -8.07
N GLY A 122 -2.79 19.27 -7.91
CA GLY A 122 -3.17 20.58 -7.45
C GLY A 122 -3.48 20.64 -5.98
N GLY A 123 -3.44 19.54 -5.39
CA GLY A 123 -3.68 19.52 -3.96
C GLY A 123 -2.66 20.38 -3.26
N SER A 124 -2.69 20.49 -3.86
CA SER A 124 -2.55 21.01 -3.55
C SER A 124 -2.49 21.76 -2.91
N HIS A 125 -2.49 21.78 -2.73
CA HIS A 125 -2.82 22.38 -2.28
C HIS A 125 -2.71 22.58 -1.40
N VAL A 126 -2.40 22.64 -1.34
CA VAL A 126 -2.55 22.81 -0.60
C VAL A 126 -2.77 22.75 0.43
N ALA A 127 -2.83 22.59 0.76
CA ALA A 127 -3.30 22.42 1.65
C ALA A 127 -3.11 22.54 2.65
N PRO A 128 -3.08 22.66 3.05
CA PRO A 128 -3.08 22.63 4.03
C PRO A 128 -3.09 22.75 4.90
N GLU A 129 -3.02 22.84 5.11
CA GLU A 129 -3.31 22.88 5.90
C GLU A 129 -3.56 22.65 6.31
#